data_cb7a97f73b78dedd446ef2e53803bb2e
#
_entry.id   cb7a97f73b78dedd446ef2e53803bb2e
#
_cell.length_a   1.000
_cell.length_b   1.000
_cell.length_c   1.000
_cell.angle_alpha   90.00
_cell.angle_beta   90.00
_cell.angle_gamma   90.00
#
_symmetry.space_group_name_H-M   'P 1'
#
loop_
_entity.id
_entity.type
_entity.pdbx_description
1 polymer ?
#
loop_
_entity_poly.entity_id
_entity_poly.type
_entity_poly.pdbx_seq_one_letter_code
_entity_poly.pdbx_strand_id
1 'polypeptide(L)'
;SSVTGVQTCALPILNIENPTKTAACLFVDKEEIGSMGNTGMESNVFSTFMSDVLNKLGVNRPNLLDKMFCNSRMLSADVDAGLDPIYASVADLHNASFLNKGVGISKYTGVAGKANGSDANAEFVAYIRGIFESNNVGYQIAELGRVDLGGGGTIAYILANKGVDVLDCGVPVLSMHAPYEVTSKYDVYQAYKGYEAFFRS
;
A
#
# COMPACT_ATOMS: atom_id res chain seq x y z
N SER A 1 -14.66 -11.99 10.34
CA SER A 1 -13.38 -12.15 11.02
C SER A 1 -12.25 -11.57 10.18
N SER A 2 -11.47 -10.74 10.79
CA SER A 2 -10.37 -9.92 10.25
C SER A 2 -9.16 -10.68 9.68
N VAL A 3 -9.26 -11.97 9.45
CA VAL A 3 -8.14 -12.81 9.02
C VAL A 3 -7.80 -12.61 7.53
N THR A 4 -8.76 -12.20 6.72
CA THR A 4 -8.62 -12.15 5.26
C THR A 4 -7.63 -11.10 4.77
N GLY A 5 -7.60 -9.91 5.38
CA GLY A 5 -6.65 -8.85 5.00
C GLY A 5 -5.21 -9.24 5.33
N VAL A 6 -4.96 -9.73 6.54
CA VAL A 6 -3.65 -10.21 6.97
C VAL A 6 -3.15 -11.34 6.07
N GLN A 7 -4.00 -12.29 5.72
CA GLN A 7 -3.65 -13.39 4.82
C GLN A 7 -3.33 -12.91 3.41
N THR A 8 -4.07 -11.94 2.88
CA THR A 8 -3.83 -11.40 1.54
C THR A 8 -2.45 -10.74 1.43
N CYS A 9 -1.99 -10.09 2.47
CA CYS A 9 -0.67 -9.44 2.48
C CYS A 9 0.48 -10.39 2.86
N ALA A 10 0.26 -11.31 3.80
CA ALA A 10 1.31 -12.18 4.34
C ALA A 10 1.55 -13.45 3.52
N LEU A 11 0.50 -14.13 3.08
CA LEU A 11 0.65 -15.40 2.37
C LEU A 11 1.47 -15.33 1.07
N PRO A 12 1.38 -14.26 0.25
CA PRO A 12 2.18 -14.16 -0.95
C PRO A 12 3.68 -14.28 -0.70
N ILE A 13 4.20 -13.67 0.38
CA ILE A 13 5.65 -13.71 0.68
C ILE A 13 6.11 -15.12 1.04
N LEU A 14 5.24 -15.95 1.63
CA LEU A 14 5.58 -17.33 2.00
C LEU A 14 5.69 -18.26 0.79
N ASN A 15 5.15 -17.87 -0.34
CA ASN A 15 5.21 -18.61 -1.61
C ASN A 15 6.42 -18.26 -2.47
N ILE A 16 7.30 -17.36 -2.00
CA ILE A 16 8.47 -16.96 -2.77
C ILE A 16 9.63 -17.91 -2.47
N GLU A 17 9.97 -18.71 -3.46
CA GLU A 17 11.15 -19.56 -3.43
C GLU A 17 12.35 -18.81 -4.03
N ASN A 18 13.49 -18.86 -3.34
CA ASN A 18 14.77 -18.27 -3.78
C ASN A 18 14.64 -16.79 -4.20
N PRO A 19 14.21 -15.89 -3.31
CA PRO A 19 14.07 -14.48 -3.66
C PRO A 19 15.42 -13.88 -4.05
N THR A 20 15.43 -13.09 -5.11
CA THR A 20 16.63 -12.36 -5.58
C THR A 20 16.88 -11.08 -4.77
N LYS A 21 15.91 -10.64 -4.04
CA LYS A 21 15.93 -9.45 -3.17
C LYS A 21 15.36 -9.79 -1.81
N THR A 22 15.73 -9.04 -0.79
CA THR A 22 15.07 -9.16 0.52
C THR A 22 13.61 -8.74 0.42
N ALA A 23 12.72 -9.66 0.74
CA ALA A 23 11.29 -9.39 0.82
C ALA A 23 10.87 -9.22 2.29
N ALA A 24 10.02 -8.24 2.55
CA ALA A 24 9.48 -7.96 3.88
C ALA A 24 7.98 -7.66 3.78
N CYS A 25 7.21 -8.19 4.72
CA CYS A 25 5.83 -7.82 4.93
C CYS A 25 5.72 -7.21 6.34
N LEU A 26 5.28 -5.97 6.41
CA LEU A 26 5.16 -5.21 7.64
C LEU A 26 3.69 -4.98 7.97
N PHE A 27 3.26 -5.44 9.13
CA PHE A 27 1.96 -5.10 9.72
C PHE A 27 2.15 -3.98 10.72
N VAL A 28 1.47 -2.87 10.50
CA VAL A 28 1.60 -1.67 11.31
C VAL A 28 0.46 -1.54 12.31
N ASP A 29 0.74 -0.91 13.44
CA ASP A 29 -0.21 -0.58 14.48
C ASP A 29 -0.59 0.91 14.39
N LYS A 30 -1.79 1.25 14.84
CA LYS A 30 -2.26 2.63 15.05
C LYS A 30 -2.41 3.48 13.79
N GLU A 31 -2.59 2.86 12.62
CA GLU A 31 -2.82 3.60 11.39
C GLU A 31 -4.00 4.56 11.53
N GLU A 32 -5.13 4.11 12.07
CA GLU A 32 -6.39 4.84 12.22
C GLU A 32 -6.33 6.06 13.17
N ILE A 33 -5.28 6.18 13.95
CA ILE A 33 -5.01 7.36 14.78
C ILE A 33 -3.81 8.17 14.28
N GLY A 34 -3.48 8.06 12.99
CA GLY A 34 -2.38 8.78 12.34
C GLY A 34 -1.01 8.16 12.56
N SER A 35 -0.92 6.85 12.79
CA SER A 35 0.34 6.12 12.98
C SER A 35 1.21 6.63 14.12
N MET A 36 0.61 7.33 15.08
CA MET A 36 1.29 7.99 16.19
C MET A 36 1.62 7.01 17.32
N GLY A 37 2.55 7.43 18.18
CA GLY A 37 2.98 6.67 19.35
C GLY A 37 4.16 5.74 19.06
N ASN A 38 4.66 5.06 20.11
CA ASN A 38 5.92 4.32 20.06
C ASN A 38 5.90 3.02 19.24
N THR A 39 4.74 2.53 18.84
CA THR A 39 4.55 1.35 17.99
C THR A 39 3.93 1.68 16.64
N GLY A 40 3.48 2.92 16.41
CA GLY A 40 2.98 3.38 15.13
C GLY A 40 4.10 3.56 14.10
N MET A 41 3.75 3.61 12.84
CA MET A 41 4.73 3.70 11.75
C MET A 41 5.53 5.00 11.74
N GLU A 42 5.03 6.08 12.33
CA GLU A 42 5.75 7.35 12.55
C GLU A 42 6.89 7.24 13.57
N SER A 43 6.90 6.17 14.39
CA SER A 43 7.96 5.94 15.36
C SER A 43 9.25 5.46 14.70
N ASN A 44 10.33 5.44 15.48
CA ASN A 44 11.61 4.89 15.02
C ASN A 44 11.69 3.36 15.06
N VAL A 45 10.64 2.64 15.49
CA VAL A 45 10.68 1.19 15.69
C VAL A 45 11.13 0.46 14.44
N PHE A 46 10.51 0.76 13.29
CA PHE A 46 10.87 0.11 12.03
C PHE A 46 12.31 0.44 11.60
N SER A 47 12.70 1.70 11.67
CA SER A 47 14.07 2.13 11.30
C SER A 47 15.13 1.50 12.21
N THR A 48 14.85 1.40 13.52
CA THR A 48 15.73 0.73 14.48
C THR A 48 15.84 -0.76 14.18
N PHE A 49 14.70 -1.42 13.96
CA PHE A 49 14.68 -2.84 13.59
C PHE A 49 15.51 -3.12 12.32
N MET A 50 15.34 -2.29 11.27
CA MET A 50 16.11 -2.45 10.04
C MET A 50 17.61 -2.19 10.24
N SER A 51 17.97 -1.23 11.08
CA SER A 51 19.38 -1.02 11.48
C SER A 51 19.97 -2.25 12.17
N ASP A 52 19.22 -2.89 13.06
CA ASP A 52 19.66 -4.10 13.76
C ASP A 52 19.83 -5.27 12.79
N VAL A 53 18.92 -5.43 11.83
CA VAL A 53 19.05 -6.41 10.75
C VAL A 53 20.32 -6.19 9.94
N LEU A 54 20.59 -4.96 9.50
CA LEU A 54 21.78 -4.60 8.74
C LEU A 54 23.06 -4.88 9.53
N ASN A 55 23.08 -4.55 10.82
CA ASN A 55 24.20 -4.83 11.72
C ASN A 55 24.44 -6.34 11.85
N LYS A 56 23.38 -7.14 11.99
CA LYS A 56 23.46 -8.61 12.06
C LYS A 56 24.00 -9.23 10.78
N LEU A 57 23.73 -8.61 9.63
CA LEU A 57 24.28 -9.03 8.34
C LEU A 57 25.74 -8.62 8.15
N GLY A 58 26.34 -7.94 9.11
CA GLY A 58 27.76 -7.53 9.07
C GLY A 58 28.02 -6.41 8.05
N VAL A 59 27.00 -5.71 7.59
CA VAL A 59 27.16 -4.61 6.63
C VAL A 59 27.36 -3.31 7.40
N ASN A 60 28.58 -2.81 7.39
CA ASN A 60 28.93 -1.56 8.06
C ASN A 60 29.40 -0.54 7.03
N ARG A 61 28.51 0.36 6.61
CA ARG A 61 28.77 1.45 5.67
C ARG A 61 28.10 2.71 6.13
N PRO A 62 28.69 3.91 5.92
CA PRO A 62 28.02 5.16 6.21
C PRO A 62 26.67 5.28 5.49
N ASN A 63 25.67 5.80 6.19
CA ASN A 63 24.30 6.05 5.67
C ASN A 63 23.64 4.78 5.07
N LEU A 64 23.96 3.61 5.61
CA LEU A 64 23.47 2.34 5.06
C LEU A 64 21.96 2.23 5.12
N LEU A 65 21.33 2.66 6.24
CA LEU A 65 19.89 2.64 6.41
C LEU A 65 19.19 3.51 5.37
N ASP A 66 19.67 4.73 5.17
CA ASP A 66 19.10 5.64 4.17
C ASP A 66 19.26 5.10 2.74
N LYS A 67 20.42 4.51 2.44
CA LYS A 67 20.65 3.86 1.15
C LYS A 67 19.76 2.63 0.95
N MET A 68 19.50 1.88 2.01
CA MET A 68 18.55 0.77 1.95
C MET A 68 17.15 1.27 1.60
N PHE A 69 16.67 2.31 2.27
CA PHE A 69 15.38 2.91 1.97
C PHE A 69 15.31 3.41 0.53
N CYS A 70 16.29 4.18 0.07
CA CYS A 70 16.34 4.70 -1.31
C CYS A 70 16.42 3.61 -2.40
N ASN A 71 16.81 2.38 -2.05
CA ASN A 71 16.83 1.24 -2.96
C ASN A 71 15.68 0.26 -2.73
N SER A 72 14.72 0.63 -1.91
CA SER A 72 13.56 -0.20 -1.57
C SER A 72 12.31 0.22 -2.32
N ARG A 73 11.41 -0.71 -2.50
CA ARG A 73 10.10 -0.52 -3.12
C ARG A 73 9.03 -1.08 -2.21
N MET A 74 7.89 -0.40 -2.12
CA MET A 74 6.78 -0.79 -1.27
C MET A 74 5.44 -0.64 -1.97
N LEU A 75 4.57 -1.62 -1.80
CA LEU A 75 3.14 -1.43 -1.96
C LEU A 75 2.54 -1.14 -0.59
N SER A 76 1.88 0.00 -0.46
CA SER A 76 1.05 0.34 0.70
C SER A 76 -0.27 -0.39 0.49
N ALA A 77 -0.38 -1.55 1.11
CA ALA A 77 -1.47 -2.51 0.89
C ALA A 77 -2.59 -2.26 1.90
N ASP A 78 -3.26 -1.14 1.73
CA ASP A 78 -4.46 -0.77 2.48
C ASP A 78 -5.71 -1.08 1.65
N VAL A 79 -6.89 -0.73 2.13
CA VAL A 79 -8.14 -0.71 1.35
C VAL A 79 -8.24 0.58 0.55
N ASP A 80 -9.06 0.58 -0.49
CA ASP A 80 -9.38 1.75 -1.30
C ASP A 80 -10.88 2.06 -1.20
N ALA A 81 -11.26 3.34 -1.28
CA ALA A 81 -12.65 3.73 -1.19
C ALA A 81 -13.40 3.37 -2.48
N GLY A 82 -14.21 2.32 -2.41
CA GLY A 82 -15.10 1.95 -3.52
C GLY A 82 -16.22 2.96 -3.72
N LEU A 83 -16.62 3.19 -4.96
CA LEU A 83 -17.77 4.06 -5.26
C LEU A 83 -19.06 3.49 -4.65
N ASP A 84 -19.60 4.21 -3.68
CA ASP A 84 -20.93 3.91 -3.14
C ASP A 84 -21.99 4.68 -3.94
N PRO A 85 -22.93 3.99 -4.62
CA PRO A 85 -23.94 4.65 -5.42
C PRO A 85 -24.91 5.52 -4.60
N ILE A 86 -25.04 5.26 -3.28
CA ILE A 86 -25.87 6.08 -2.38
C ILE A 86 -25.18 7.38 -2.04
N TYR A 87 -23.85 7.40 -1.99
CA TYR A 87 -23.02 8.55 -1.62
C TYR A 87 -22.05 8.98 -2.73
N ALA A 88 -22.45 8.85 -3.98
CA ALA A 88 -21.61 9.17 -5.13
C ALA A 88 -21.04 10.60 -5.12
N SER A 89 -21.67 11.52 -4.38
CA SER A 89 -21.21 12.91 -4.26
C SER A 89 -19.86 13.07 -3.53
N VAL A 90 -19.43 12.08 -2.74
CA VAL A 90 -18.16 12.11 -2.03
C VAL A 90 -16.99 11.59 -2.87
N ALA A 91 -17.26 11.08 -4.07
CA ALA A 91 -16.27 10.56 -4.99
C ALA A 91 -16.15 11.43 -6.26
N ASP A 92 -15.00 11.35 -6.91
CA ASP A 92 -14.86 11.78 -8.29
C ASP A 92 -15.16 10.58 -9.19
N LEU A 93 -16.24 10.62 -9.94
CA LEU A 93 -16.69 9.49 -10.78
C LEU A 93 -15.69 9.08 -11.86
N HIS A 94 -14.78 9.97 -12.24
CA HIS A 94 -13.75 9.67 -13.25
C HIS A 94 -12.54 8.94 -12.64
N ASN A 95 -12.36 9.04 -11.33
CA ASN A 95 -11.20 8.49 -10.62
C ASN A 95 -11.60 7.56 -9.46
N ALA A 96 -12.88 7.23 -9.32
CA ALA A 96 -13.34 6.33 -8.27
C ALA A 96 -13.01 4.87 -8.57
N SER A 97 -12.71 4.10 -7.54
CA SER A 97 -12.62 2.65 -7.67
C SER A 97 -13.99 1.98 -7.58
N PHE A 98 -14.10 0.84 -8.23
CA PHE A 98 -15.33 0.06 -8.30
C PHE A 98 -15.07 -1.37 -7.83
N LEU A 99 -16.03 -1.96 -7.11
CA LEU A 99 -15.99 -3.38 -6.79
C LEU A 99 -16.02 -4.24 -8.07
N ASN A 100 -15.37 -5.38 -8.03
CA ASN A 100 -15.23 -6.31 -9.16
C ASN A 100 -14.39 -5.79 -10.35
N LYS A 101 -13.55 -4.81 -10.13
CA LYS A 101 -12.64 -4.29 -11.17
C LYS A 101 -11.17 -4.57 -10.87
N GLY A 102 -10.89 -5.29 -9.79
CA GLY A 102 -9.54 -5.58 -9.34
C GLY A 102 -9.01 -4.57 -8.34
N VAL A 103 -7.74 -4.67 -8.07
CA VAL A 103 -7.04 -3.83 -7.09
C VAL A 103 -7.04 -2.37 -7.52
N GLY A 104 -7.32 -1.46 -6.59
CA GLY A 104 -7.16 -0.02 -6.78
C GLY A 104 -5.68 0.37 -6.69
N ILE A 105 -5.19 1.11 -7.66
CA ILE A 105 -3.88 1.74 -7.64
C ILE A 105 -4.08 3.24 -7.49
N SER A 106 -3.65 3.79 -6.38
CA SER A 106 -3.73 5.23 -6.11
C SER A 106 -2.35 5.86 -6.20
N LYS A 107 -2.09 6.52 -7.34
CA LYS A 107 -0.83 7.24 -7.56
C LYS A 107 -0.66 8.39 -6.57
N TYR A 108 -1.76 9.05 -6.24
CA TYR A 108 -1.80 10.19 -5.34
C TYR A 108 -2.80 9.95 -4.21
N THR A 109 -2.36 10.20 -2.98
CA THR A 109 -3.20 10.16 -1.78
C THR A 109 -2.96 11.40 -0.93
N GLY A 110 -3.93 11.78 -0.12
CA GLY A 110 -3.79 12.91 0.79
C GLY A 110 -5.13 13.44 1.26
N VAL A 111 -5.19 13.91 2.50
CA VAL A 111 -6.38 14.54 3.07
C VAL A 111 -6.48 15.98 2.55
N ALA A 112 -7.62 16.35 2.00
CA ALA A 112 -7.88 17.64 1.37
C ALA A 112 -6.75 18.04 0.38
N GLY A 113 -6.17 17.05 -0.30
CA GLY A 113 -5.14 17.23 -1.29
C GLY A 113 -3.76 17.63 -0.75
N LYS A 114 -3.53 17.62 0.56
CA LYS A 114 -2.27 18.15 1.12
C LYS A 114 -1.71 17.39 2.32
N ALA A 115 -2.55 17.01 3.28
CA ALA A 115 -2.07 16.43 4.53
C ALA A 115 -1.80 14.93 4.34
N ASN A 116 -0.66 14.46 4.86
CA ASN A 116 -0.21 13.07 4.80
C ASN A 116 -0.25 12.52 3.36
N GLY A 117 0.08 13.39 2.40
CA GLY A 117 0.03 13.07 0.99
C GLY A 117 1.21 12.22 0.54
N SER A 118 0.94 11.28 -0.35
CA SER A 118 1.95 10.56 -1.13
C SER A 118 1.66 10.72 -2.61
N ASP A 119 2.70 10.90 -3.41
CA ASP A 119 2.61 10.97 -4.87
C ASP A 119 3.66 10.04 -5.46
N ALA A 120 3.24 8.85 -5.87
CA ALA A 120 4.13 7.87 -6.45
C ALA A 120 4.74 8.39 -7.76
N ASN A 121 6.05 8.17 -7.97
CA ASN A 121 6.68 8.53 -9.23
C ASN A 121 6.14 7.71 -10.41
N ALA A 122 6.14 8.30 -11.60
CA ALA A 122 5.53 7.69 -12.78
C ALA A 122 6.24 6.39 -13.20
N GLU A 123 7.53 6.31 -12.99
CA GLU A 123 8.36 5.14 -13.31
C GLU A 123 7.97 3.95 -12.45
N PHE A 124 7.73 4.16 -11.16
CA PHE A 124 7.29 3.10 -10.26
C PHE A 124 5.86 2.66 -10.55
N VAL A 125 4.96 3.59 -10.86
CA VAL A 125 3.60 3.26 -11.33
C VAL A 125 3.66 2.40 -12.60
N ALA A 126 4.48 2.78 -13.58
CA ALA A 126 4.65 2.02 -14.81
C ALA A 126 5.24 0.62 -14.54
N TYR A 127 6.19 0.51 -13.61
CA TYR A 127 6.77 -0.76 -13.19
C TYR A 127 5.72 -1.70 -12.58
N ILE A 128 4.89 -1.23 -11.65
CA ILE A 128 3.84 -2.03 -11.03
C ILE A 128 2.77 -2.43 -12.05
N ARG A 129 2.36 -1.52 -12.94
CA ARG A 129 1.43 -1.84 -14.02
C ARG A 129 1.98 -2.95 -14.91
N GLY A 130 3.25 -2.85 -15.30
CA GLY A 130 3.91 -3.89 -16.11
C GLY A 130 3.93 -5.25 -15.41
N ILE A 131 4.18 -5.30 -14.10
CA ILE A 131 4.09 -6.53 -13.30
C ILE A 131 2.67 -7.08 -13.32
N PHE A 132 1.67 -6.25 -13.08
CA PHE A 132 0.28 -6.68 -13.01
C PHE A 132 -0.22 -7.19 -14.36
N GLU A 133 0.08 -6.49 -15.44
CA GLU A 133 -0.28 -6.89 -16.81
C GLU A 133 0.36 -8.22 -17.19
N SER A 134 1.66 -8.41 -16.94
CA SER A 134 2.37 -9.65 -17.26
C SER A 134 1.93 -10.86 -16.44
N ASN A 135 1.30 -10.65 -15.28
CA ASN A 135 0.78 -11.70 -14.41
C ASN A 135 -0.75 -11.83 -14.46
N ASN A 136 -1.43 -11.17 -15.40
CA ASN A 136 -2.88 -11.17 -15.53
C ASN A 136 -3.59 -10.78 -14.23
N VAL A 137 -3.09 -9.78 -13.53
CA VAL A 137 -3.72 -9.18 -12.36
C VAL A 137 -4.69 -8.11 -12.81
N GLY A 138 -5.95 -8.23 -12.40
CA GLY A 138 -6.95 -7.18 -12.62
C GLY A 138 -6.69 -6.00 -11.69
N TYR A 139 -6.59 -4.80 -12.25
CA TYR A 139 -6.40 -3.58 -11.49
C TYR A 139 -7.13 -2.40 -12.12
N GLN A 140 -7.29 -1.34 -11.36
CA GLN A 140 -7.86 -0.07 -11.78
C GLN A 140 -7.05 1.09 -11.20
N ILE A 141 -7.03 2.22 -11.89
CA ILE A 141 -6.45 3.46 -11.36
C ILE A 141 -7.56 4.22 -10.66
N ALA A 142 -7.31 4.63 -9.43
CA ALA A 142 -8.31 5.28 -8.60
C ALA A 142 -7.69 6.34 -7.69
N GLU A 143 -8.55 7.11 -7.05
CA GLU A 143 -8.22 8.04 -5.97
C GLU A 143 -9.18 7.80 -4.80
N LEU A 144 -8.73 8.09 -3.59
CA LEU A 144 -9.53 8.00 -2.37
C LEU A 144 -10.50 9.17 -2.27
N GLY A 145 -11.68 9.03 -2.90
CA GLY A 145 -12.72 10.05 -2.88
C GLY A 145 -12.37 11.31 -3.66
N ARG A 146 -13.06 12.40 -3.35
CA ARG A 146 -12.75 13.73 -3.88
C ARG A 146 -11.58 14.34 -3.14
N VAL A 147 -10.42 14.35 -3.76
CA VAL A 147 -9.16 14.81 -3.14
C VAL A 147 -9.27 16.23 -2.60
N ASP A 148 -9.84 17.17 -3.35
CA ASP A 148 -9.97 18.58 -2.93
C ASP A 148 -10.91 18.81 -1.75
N LEU A 149 -11.94 17.99 -1.60
CA LEU A 149 -13.00 18.14 -0.59
C LEU A 149 -12.86 17.18 0.58
N GLY A 150 -12.12 16.10 0.43
CA GLY A 150 -11.96 15.07 1.43
C GLY A 150 -10.67 14.31 1.19
N GLY A 151 -10.75 13.27 0.37
CA GLY A 151 -9.63 12.37 0.14
C GLY A 151 -9.29 11.55 1.36
N GLY A 152 -8.19 10.82 1.29
CA GLY A 152 -7.65 10.02 2.38
C GLY A 152 -6.15 9.88 2.25
N GLY A 153 -5.49 9.57 3.36
CA GLY A 153 -4.09 9.23 3.42
C GLY A 153 -3.91 7.81 3.91
N THR A 154 -2.76 7.24 3.66
CA THR A 154 -2.30 5.95 4.17
C THR A 154 -0.92 6.14 4.81
N ILE A 155 -0.29 5.07 5.23
CA ILE A 155 1.10 5.11 5.71
C ILE A 155 2.13 5.33 4.60
N ALA A 156 1.72 5.40 3.35
CA ALA A 156 2.63 5.49 2.19
C ALA A 156 3.63 6.64 2.31
N TYR A 157 3.17 7.83 2.70
CA TYR A 157 4.03 9.01 2.83
C TYR A 157 5.19 8.82 3.81
N ILE A 158 5.03 7.99 4.84
CA ILE A 158 6.02 7.82 5.90
C ILE A 158 7.31 7.21 5.35
N LEU A 159 7.22 6.17 4.54
CA LEU A 159 8.39 5.57 3.88
C LEU A 159 8.77 6.30 2.60
N ALA A 160 7.83 6.89 1.88
CA ALA A 160 8.13 7.75 0.74
C ALA A 160 9.05 8.93 1.15
N ASN A 161 8.79 9.55 2.30
CA ASN A 161 9.65 10.60 2.86
C ASN A 161 11.06 10.12 3.27
N LYS A 162 11.27 8.81 3.38
CA LYS A 162 12.60 8.19 3.59
C LYS A 162 13.28 7.78 2.29
N GLY A 163 12.67 8.06 1.14
CA GLY A 163 13.22 7.76 -0.18
C GLY A 163 12.82 6.40 -0.76
N VAL A 164 11.87 5.69 -0.16
CA VAL A 164 11.33 4.44 -0.71
C VAL A 164 10.40 4.77 -1.89
N ASP A 165 10.48 4.02 -2.97
CA ASP A 165 9.45 4.05 -4.02
C ASP A 165 8.18 3.40 -3.47
N VAL A 166 7.13 4.19 -3.22
CA VAL A 166 5.87 3.71 -2.62
C VAL A 166 4.70 3.96 -3.57
N LEU A 167 3.79 2.99 -3.61
CA LEU A 167 2.53 3.11 -4.33
C LEU A 167 1.40 2.51 -3.48
N ASP A 168 0.33 3.27 -3.29
CA ASP A 168 -0.89 2.75 -2.68
C ASP A 168 -1.59 1.78 -3.62
N CYS A 169 -1.89 0.60 -3.09
CA CYS A 169 -2.42 -0.51 -3.88
C CYS A 169 -3.36 -1.35 -3.02
N GLY A 170 -4.64 -0.99 -3.00
CA GLY A 170 -5.62 -1.49 -2.05
C GLY A 170 -6.84 -2.17 -2.69
N VAL A 171 -7.58 -2.90 -1.86
CA VAL A 171 -8.83 -3.55 -2.25
C VAL A 171 -9.97 -2.56 -2.11
N PRO A 172 -10.81 -2.33 -3.16
CA PRO A 172 -11.99 -1.48 -3.03
C PRO A 172 -12.96 -2.00 -1.97
N VAL A 173 -13.40 -1.12 -1.08
CA VAL A 173 -14.36 -1.41 -0.01
C VAL A 173 -15.48 -0.39 0.00
N LEU A 174 -16.69 -0.84 0.28
CA LEU A 174 -17.85 0.02 0.57
C LEU A 174 -18.03 0.11 2.09
N SER A 175 -18.56 1.24 2.53
CA SER A 175 -18.84 1.51 3.95
C SER A 175 -17.58 1.42 4.83
N MET A 176 -16.46 1.93 4.33
CA MET A 176 -15.19 2.02 5.08
C MET A 176 -15.44 2.61 6.49
N HIS A 177 -14.84 2.02 7.51
CA HIS A 177 -15.00 2.37 8.93
C HIS A 177 -16.39 2.09 9.53
N ALA A 178 -17.30 1.48 8.79
CA ALA A 178 -18.59 1.08 9.32
C ALA A 178 -18.50 -0.29 10.04
N PRO A 179 -19.50 -0.65 10.88
CA PRO A 179 -19.56 -1.98 11.50
C PRO A 179 -19.64 -3.13 10.48
N TYR A 180 -20.10 -2.84 9.27
CA TYR A 180 -20.12 -3.78 8.15
C TYR A 180 -19.53 -3.14 6.92
N GLU A 181 -18.40 -3.65 6.49
CA GLU A 181 -17.73 -3.26 5.27
C GLU A 181 -17.90 -4.36 4.23
N VAL A 182 -18.00 -3.97 2.97
CA VAL A 182 -18.23 -4.90 1.86
C VAL A 182 -17.14 -4.76 0.82
N THR A 183 -16.52 -5.89 0.45
CA THR A 183 -15.57 -5.96 -0.65
C THR A 183 -15.89 -7.13 -1.57
N SER A 184 -15.31 -7.14 -2.75
CA SER A 184 -15.44 -8.23 -3.71
C SER A 184 -14.38 -9.32 -3.46
N LYS A 185 -14.78 -10.57 -3.44
CA LYS A 185 -13.84 -11.72 -3.41
C LYS A 185 -12.91 -11.73 -4.61
N TYR A 186 -13.37 -11.24 -5.77
CA TYR A 186 -12.55 -11.09 -6.94
C TYR A 186 -11.40 -10.10 -6.69
N ASP A 187 -11.70 -8.93 -6.14
CA ASP A 187 -10.71 -7.89 -5.89
C ASP A 187 -9.69 -8.34 -4.84
N VAL A 188 -10.14 -9.03 -3.77
CA VAL A 188 -9.24 -9.66 -2.79
C VAL A 188 -8.30 -10.67 -3.44
N TYR A 189 -8.82 -11.50 -4.36
CA TYR A 189 -7.99 -12.46 -5.07
C TYR A 189 -7.00 -11.78 -6.03
N GLN A 190 -7.41 -10.70 -6.68
CA GLN A 190 -6.49 -9.93 -7.54
C GLN A 190 -5.39 -9.24 -6.71
N ALA A 191 -5.71 -8.72 -5.53
CA ALA A 191 -4.72 -8.18 -4.61
C ALA A 191 -3.70 -9.26 -4.18
N TYR A 192 -4.16 -10.44 -3.80
CA TYR A 192 -3.27 -11.57 -3.49
C TYR A 192 -2.30 -11.86 -4.65
N LYS A 193 -2.81 -12.00 -5.87
CA LYS A 193 -1.99 -12.22 -7.08
C LYS A 193 -1.01 -11.07 -7.33
N GLY A 194 -1.47 -9.83 -7.18
CA GLY A 194 -0.66 -8.64 -7.38
C GLY A 194 0.51 -8.56 -6.40
N TYR A 195 0.26 -8.83 -5.13
CA TYR A 195 1.31 -8.83 -4.10
C TYR A 195 2.29 -9.99 -4.31
N GLU A 196 1.82 -11.17 -4.69
CA GLU A 196 2.70 -12.28 -5.06
C GLU A 196 3.59 -11.92 -6.25
N ALA A 197 3.02 -11.34 -7.31
CA ALA A 197 3.76 -10.90 -8.48
C ALA A 197 4.81 -9.81 -8.14
N PHE A 198 4.46 -8.88 -7.27
CA PHE A 198 5.38 -7.86 -6.77
C PHE A 198 6.56 -8.48 -5.99
N PHE A 199 6.32 -9.42 -5.10
CA PHE A 199 7.40 -10.08 -4.36
C PHE A 199 8.32 -10.94 -5.23
N ARG A 200 7.84 -11.41 -6.38
CA ARG A 200 8.62 -12.18 -7.35
C ARG A 200 9.46 -11.33 -8.31
N SER A 201 9.25 -10.01 -8.35
CA SER A 201 9.83 -9.08 -9.33
C SER A 201 11.22 -8.53 -9.00
#